data_c039776fae0bc9bf4585adee107c1dae
#
_entry.id   c039776fae0bc9bf4585adee107c1dae
#
_cell.length_a   1.000
_cell.length_b   1.000
_cell.length_c   1.000
_cell.angle_alpha   90.00
_cell.angle_beta   90.00
_cell.angle_gamma   90.00
#
_symmetry.space_group_name_H-M   'P 1'
#
loop_
_entity.id
_entity.type
_entity.pdbx_description
1 polymer ?
#
loop_
_entity_poly.entity_id
_entity_poly.type
_entity_poly.pdbx_seq_one_letter_code
_entity_poly.pdbx_strand_id
1 'polypeptide(L)'
;SIVLGRQDYQWKHEPCLYGWKDGASHYFVDNRSLATVIEEDEENLKEMTKGELIAYIKTMQENSPTSIFYEDKPVRSDIHPTMKPLKLIARCVLNSSKKGERVLDSFNGGGSTLMVCEKTERIYYGMELDPIYVERTIKRWEEETGLKAEKIN
;
A
#
# COMPACT_ATOMS: atom_id res chain seq x y z
N SER A 1 8.63 -11.34 -9.34
CA SER A 1 8.93 -12.69 -8.80
C SER A 1 7.93 -13.71 -9.35
N ILE A 2 8.41 -14.91 -9.65
CA ILE A 2 7.53 -16.01 -10.09
C ILE A 2 6.94 -16.64 -8.81
N VAL A 3 5.63 -16.70 -8.75
CA VAL A 3 4.94 -17.42 -7.66
C VAL A 3 4.86 -18.89 -8.09
N LEU A 4 5.60 -19.75 -7.40
CA LEU A 4 5.58 -21.19 -7.61
C LEU A 4 4.25 -21.76 -7.11
N GLY A 5 3.37 -22.13 -8.02
CA GLY A 5 2.11 -22.82 -7.75
C GLY A 5 2.10 -24.21 -8.42
N ARG A 6 1.07 -25.03 -8.12
CA ARG A 6 0.83 -26.32 -8.78
C ARG A 6 0.14 -26.19 -10.15
N GLN A 7 0.43 -25.10 -10.88
CA GLN A 7 -0.16 -24.80 -12.18
C GLN A 7 0.90 -24.93 -13.27
N ASP A 8 0.51 -25.27 -14.49
CA ASP A 8 1.41 -25.40 -15.64
C ASP A 8 2.05 -24.06 -16.01
N TYR A 9 1.34 -22.95 -15.78
CA TYR A 9 1.82 -21.58 -15.97
C TYR A 9 1.99 -20.86 -14.64
N GLN A 10 3.13 -20.20 -14.46
CA GLN A 10 3.41 -19.42 -13.26
C GLN A 10 2.84 -18.00 -13.37
N TRP A 11 2.15 -17.56 -12.32
CA TRP A 11 1.59 -16.21 -12.25
C TRP A 11 2.70 -15.18 -12.04
N LYS A 12 2.76 -14.17 -12.90
CA LYS A 12 3.67 -13.02 -12.77
C LYS A 12 3.03 -11.81 -12.12
N HIS A 13 1.74 -11.86 -11.79
CA HIS A 13 0.99 -10.74 -11.22
C HIS A 13 0.13 -11.21 -10.04
N GLU A 14 -0.17 -10.29 -9.14
CA GLU A 14 -1.16 -10.50 -8.08
C GLU A 14 -2.42 -9.70 -8.46
N PRO A 15 -3.59 -10.34 -8.64
CA PRO A 15 -4.83 -9.63 -8.93
C PRO A 15 -5.31 -8.86 -7.70
N CYS A 16 -5.77 -7.64 -7.91
CA CYS A 16 -6.43 -6.83 -6.89
C CYS A 16 -7.84 -6.51 -7.35
N LEU A 17 -8.84 -6.73 -6.50
CA LEU A 17 -10.23 -6.39 -6.78
C LEU A 17 -10.51 -4.97 -6.27
N TYR A 18 -11.07 -4.14 -7.15
CA TYR A 18 -11.58 -2.81 -6.81
C TYR A 18 -13.10 -2.80 -6.94
N GLY A 19 -13.77 -2.32 -5.92
CA GLY A 19 -15.23 -2.27 -5.92
C GLY A 19 -15.77 -1.35 -4.84
N TRP A 20 -17.05 -1.09 -4.89
CA TRP A 20 -17.79 -0.31 -3.89
C TRP A 20 -19.18 -0.88 -3.68
N LYS A 21 -19.80 -0.48 -2.57
CA LYS A 21 -21.17 -0.89 -2.24
C LYS A 21 -22.15 -0.32 -3.27
N ASP A 22 -23.05 -1.14 -3.78
CA ASP A 22 -24.09 -0.70 -4.70
C ASP A 22 -24.95 0.41 -4.08
N GLY A 23 -25.27 1.44 -4.90
CA GLY A 23 -26.01 2.62 -4.46
C GLY A 23 -25.24 3.59 -3.57
N ALA A 24 -23.99 3.32 -3.20
CA ALA A 24 -23.15 4.24 -2.45
C ALA A 24 -22.27 5.10 -3.36
N SER A 25 -22.12 6.38 -3.01
CA SER A 25 -21.08 7.21 -3.63
C SER A 25 -19.70 6.74 -3.17
N HIS A 26 -18.71 6.79 -4.07
CA HIS A 26 -17.32 6.53 -3.75
C HIS A 26 -16.45 7.64 -4.33
N TYR A 27 -15.31 7.86 -3.68
CA TYR A 27 -14.30 8.76 -4.20
C TYR A 27 -13.31 7.97 -5.06
N PHE A 28 -13.01 8.50 -6.24
CA PHE A 28 -11.88 8.13 -7.06
C PHE A 28 -11.32 9.40 -7.71
N VAL A 29 -10.02 9.45 -7.94
CA VAL A 29 -9.40 10.60 -8.63
C VAL A 29 -10.02 10.76 -10.03
N ASP A 30 -10.20 12.00 -10.47
CA ASP A 30 -10.75 12.30 -11.81
C ASP A 30 -9.68 12.09 -12.89
N ASN A 31 -9.25 10.86 -13.03
CA ASN A 31 -8.32 10.42 -14.06
C ASN A 31 -8.80 9.11 -14.68
N ARG A 32 -9.49 9.22 -15.83
CA ARG A 32 -10.06 8.09 -16.56
C ARG A 32 -9.06 7.31 -17.41
N SER A 33 -7.80 7.74 -17.46
CA SER A 33 -6.73 7.05 -18.18
C SER A 33 -5.98 6.02 -17.35
N LEU A 34 -6.33 5.84 -16.06
CA LEU A 34 -5.73 4.84 -15.19
C LEU A 34 -6.10 3.43 -15.64
N ALA A 35 -5.13 2.65 -16.00
CA ALA A 35 -5.31 1.30 -16.53
C ALA A 35 -5.12 0.20 -15.45
N THR A 36 -5.46 -1.10 -15.72
CA THR A 36 -5.68 -2.19 -14.74
C THR A 36 -4.49 -3.12 -14.44
N VAL A 37 -3.33 -2.95 -15.05
CA VAL A 37 -2.15 -3.78 -14.79
C VAL A 37 -1.03 -2.95 -14.15
N ILE A 38 -0.42 -3.47 -13.09
CA ILE A 38 0.66 -2.82 -12.33
C ILE A 38 1.94 -3.61 -12.57
N GLU A 39 2.96 -3.00 -13.13
CA GLU A 39 4.27 -3.60 -13.38
C GLU A 39 5.32 -3.05 -12.39
N GLU A 40 6.24 -3.89 -11.93
CA GLU A 40 7.29 -3.51 -10.99
C GLU A 40 8.48 -2.89 -11.73
N ASP A 41 8.93 -1.71 -11.32
CA ASP A 41 10.10 -1.01 -11.89
C ASP A 41 11.27 -1.03 -10.89
N GLU A 42 12.52 -1.16 -11.40
CA GLU A 42 13.72 -1.44 -10.58
C GLU A 42 14.27 -0.24 -9.78
N GLU A 43 13.58 0.87 -9.66
CA GLU A 43 14.07 2.01 -8.88
C GLU A 43 13.91 1.83 -7.37
N ASN A 44 15.04 1.79 -6.71
CA ASN A 44 15.27 1.53 -5.29
C ASN A 44 14.75 2.67 -4.38
N LEU A 45 13.52 2.55 -3.84
CA LEU A 45 12.81 3.60 -3.12
C LEU A 45 12.61 3.26 -1.65
N LYS A 46 13.71 2.95 -0.97
CA LYS A 46 13.66 2.49 0.43
C LYS A 46 13.19 3.54 1.44
N GLU A 47 13.33 4.84 1.15
CA GLU A 47 13.07 5.89 2.13
C GLU A 47 12.53 7.18 1.48
N MET A 48 11.31 7.13 0.92
CA MET A 48 10.68 8.36 0.44
C MET A 48 10.04 9.14 1.59
N THR A 49 10.33 10.43 1.64
CA THR A 49 9.57 11.38 2.47
C THR A 49 8.13 11.50 1.96
N LYS A 50 7.24 12.05 2.80
CA LYS A 50 5.85 12.36 2.42
C LYS A 50 5.76 13.14 1.09
N GLY A 51 6.61 14.16 0.91
CA GLY A 51 6.61 15.00 -0.28
C GLY A 51 7.02 14.24 -1.54
N GLU A 52 8.07 13.44 -1.45
CA GLU A 52 8.57 12.62 -2.55
C GLU A 52 7.58 11.55 -2.98
N LEU A 53 6.91 10.89 -2.02
CA LEU A 53 5.88 9.90 -2.31
C LEU A 53 4.69 10.52 -3.05
N ILE A 54 4.22 11.69 -2.61
CA ILE A 54 3.12 12.42 -3.28
C ILE A 54 3.53 12.89 -4.67
N ALA A 55 4.74 13.43 -4.83
CA ALA A 55 5.27 13.88 -6.12
C ALA A 55 5.41 12.71 -7.10
N TYR A 56 5.98 11.59 -6.65
CA TYR A 56 6.12 10.37 -7.45
C TYR A 56 4.76 9.86 -7.96
N ILE A 57 3.76 9.78 -7.08
CA ILE A 57 2.43 9.29 -7.48
C ILE A 57 1.77 10.23 -8.47
N LYS A 58 1.91 11.55 -8.31
CA LYS A 58 1.41 12.52 -9.29
C LYS A 58 2.05 12.32 -10.66
N THR A 59 3.38 12.17 -10.70
CA THR A 59 4.12 11.92 -11.94
C THR A 59 3.66 10.62 -12.62
N MET A 60 3.43 9.57 -11.85
CA MET A 60 2.92 8.30 -12.37
C MET A 60 1.49 8.41 -12.88
N GLN A 61 0.64 9.20 -12.24
CA GLN A 61 -0.72 9.47 -12.70
C GLN A 61 -0.76 10.26 -14.00
N GLU A 62 0.20 11.16 -14.22
CA GLU A 62 0.30 11.99 -15.42
C GLU A 62 0.91 11.24 -16.61
N ASN A 63 1.86 10.35 -16.38
CA ASN A 63 2.70 9.75 -17.43
C ASN A 63 2.32 8.33 -17.83
N SER A 64 1.46 7.64 -17.10
CA SER A 64 1.14 6.24 -17.39
C SER A 64 -0.36 5.95 -17.35
N PRO A 65 -1.02 5.89 -18.51
CA PRO A 65 -2.43 5.47 -18.61
C PRO A 65 -2.59 3.95 -18.50
N THR A 66 -1.74 3.27 -17.71
CA THR A 66 -1.80 1.81 -17.57
C THR A 66 -2.22 1.41 -16.17
N SER A 67 -2.99 0.35 -16.07
CA SER A 67 -3.35 -0.32 -14.82
C SER A 67 -2.30 -1.32 -14.36
N ILE A 68 -1.19 -1.43 -15.09
CA ILE A 68 -0.03 -2.21 -14.66
C ILE A 68 0.85 -1.26 -13.86
N PHE A 69 1.04 -1.56 -12.57
CA PHE A 69 1.99 -0.86 -11.71
C PHE A 69 3.23 -1.73 -11.59
N TYR A 70 4.38 -1.20 -12.00
CA TYR A 70 5.67 -1.82 -11.75
C TYR A 70 6.20 -1.28 -10.43
N GLU A 71 6.31 -2.13 -9.42
CA GLU A 71 6.87 -1.78 -8.13
C GLU A 71 7.80 -2.88 -7.65
N ASP A 72 9.02 -2.52 -7.32
CA ASP A 72 9.99 -3.45 -6.76
C ASP A 72 9.50 -4.01 -5.42
N LYS A 73 9.42 -5.32 -5.34
CA LYS A 73 9.23 -5.98 -4.07
C LYS A 73 10.51 -5.83 -3.25
N PRO A 74 10.43 -5.42 -1.98
CA PRO A 74 11.60 -5.41 -1.11
C PRO A 74 12.30 -6.78 -1.15
N VAL A 75 13.58 -6.78 -1.55
CA VAL A 75 14.37 -8.01 -1.76
C VAL A 75 14.49 -8.83 -0.48
N ARG A 76 14.39 -8.19 0.68
CA ARG A 76 14.37 -8.83 2.00
C ARG A 76 13.65 -7.92 2.99
N SER A 77 12.69 -8.48 3.72
CA SER A 77 12.04 -7.80 4.84
C SER A 77 12.16 -8.67 6.07
N ASP A 78 12.86 -8.18 7.09
CA ASP A 78 12.90 -8.81 8.41
C ASP A 78 11.61 -8.58 9.21
N ILE A 79 10.71 -7.72 8.68
CA ILE A 79 9.44 -7.37 9.32
C ILE A 79 8.35 -8.38 8.93
N HIS A 80 8.17 -8.63 7.63
CA HIS A 80 7.17 -9.57 7.13
C HIS A 80 7.59 -10.14 5.76
N PRO A 81 7.50 -11.48 5.53
CA PRO A 81 7.99 -12.12 4.31
C PRO A 81 7.26 -11.68 3.03
N THR A 82 6.02 -11.20 3.15
CA THR A 82 5.18 -10.76 2.02
C THR A 82 4.81 -9.28 2.10
N MET A 83 5.70 -8.45 2.66
CA MET A 83 5.45 -7.00 2.76
C MET A 83 5.26 -6.39 1.37
N LYS A 84 4.19 -5.60 1.22
CA LYS A 84 3.90 -4.90 -0.03
C LYS A 84 4.68 -3.58 -0.12
N PRO A 85 5.10 -3.17 -1.33
CA PRO A 85 5.75 -1.88 -1.54
C PRO A 85 4.85 -0.72 -1.10
N LEU A 86 5.42 0.27 -0.41
CA LEU A 86 4.66 1.43 0.06
C LEU A 86 4.02 2.23 -1.08
N LYS A 87 4.71 2.33 -2.22
CA LYS A 87 4.22 3.04 -3.40
C LYS A 87 2.95 2.43 -3.98
N LEU A 88 2.91 1.09 -4.08
CA LEU A 88 1.73 0.37 -4.55
C LEU A 88 0.51 0.68 -3.68
N ILE A 89 0.68 0.57 -2.35
CA ILE A 89 -0.39 0.86 -1.40
C ILE A 89 -0.76 2.35 -1.44
N ALA A 90 0.23 3.25 -1.49
CA ALA A 90 0.01 4.69 -1.55
C ALA A 90 -0.81 5.10 -2.76
N ARG A 91 -0.54 4.52 -3.93
CA ARG A 91 -1.33 4.77 -5.14
C ARG A 91 -2.80 4.40 -4.95
N CYS A 92 -3.07 3.21 -4.40
CA CYS A 92 -4.45 2.77 -4.14
C CYS A 92 -5.16 3.68 -3.13
N VAL A 93 -4.48 4.01 -2.02
CA VAL A 93 -5.03 4.87 -0.97
C VAL A 93 -5.32 6.28 -1.47
N LEU A 94 -4.39 6.90 -2.21
CA LEU A 94 -4.55 8.25 -2.72
C LEU A 94 -5.61 8.36 -3.82
N ASN A 95 -5.75 7.33 -4.66
CA ASN A 95 -6.78 7.31 -5.70
C ASN A 95 -8.19 7.16 -5.14
N SER A 96 -8.35 6.51 -3.99
CA SER A 96 -9.64 6.07 -3.47
C SER A 96 -10.04 6.74 -2.14
N SER A 97 -9.22 7.65 -1.62
CA SER A 97 -9.52 8.37 -0.38
C SER A 97 -8.93 9.78 -0.37
N LYS A 98 -9.51 10.65 0.45
CA LYS A 98 -9.03 12.00 0.74
C LYS A 98 -8.30 12.03 2.08
N LYS A 99 -7.52 13.10 2.30
CA LYS A 99 -6.93 13.42 3.60
C LYS A 99 -8.02 13.46 4.69
N GLY A 100 -7.73 12.84 5.84
CA GLY A 100 -8.65 12.73 6.97
C GLY A 100 -9.70 11.62 6.85
N GLU A 101 -9.81 10.93 5.71
CA GLU A 101 -10.71 9.79 5.56
C GLU A 101 -10.13 8.52 6.18
N ARG A 102 -11.00 7.55 6.42
CA ARG A 102 -10.68 6.29 7.10
C ARG A 102 -10.29 5.23 6.11
N VAL A 103 -9.22 4.51 6.41
CA VAL A 103 -8.73 3.37 5.65
C VAL A 103 -8.68 2.16 6.57
N LEU A 104 -9.32 1.07 6.16
CA LEU A 104 -9.32 -0.20 6.89
C LEU A 104 -8.46 -1.22 6.15
N ASP A 105 -7.54 -1.84 6.89
CA ASP A 105 -6.77 -3.01 6.43
C ASP A 105 -7.04 -4.19 7.36
N SER A 106 -7.74 -5.19 6.85
CA SER A 106 -8.11 -6.39 7.63
C SER A 106 -6.98 -7.41 7.75
N PHE A 107 -5.86 -7.21 7.05
CA PHE A 107 -4.71 -8.11 7.02
C PHE A 107 -3.40 -7.30 7.05
N ASN A 108 -3.19 -6.57 8.14
CA ASN A 108 -2.15 -5.56 8.30
C ASN A 108 -0.73 -6.04 7.94
N GLY A 109 -0.37 -7.29 8.31
CA GLY A 109 0.94 -7.86 8.03
C GLY A 109 2.10 -6.98 8.51
N GLY A 110 2.94 -6.51 7.58
CA GLY A 110 4.07 -5.63 7.89
C GLY A 110 3.74 -4.14 8.04
N GLY A 111 2.46 -3.77 8.05
CA GLY A 111 1.99 -2.40 8.31
C GLY A 111 2.21 -1.41 7.15
N SER A 112 2.32 -1.88 5.92
CA SER A 112 2.52 -0.98 4.77
C SER A 112 1.38 0.03 4.62
N THR A 113 0.13 -0.39 4.84
CA THR A 113 -1.04 0.49 4.77
C THR A 113 -1.03 1.54 5.91
N LEU A 114 -0.65 1.14 7.13
CA LEU A 114 -0.47 2.07 8.25
C LEU A 114 0.54 3.17 7.89
N MET A 115 1.72 2.78 7.39
CA MET A 115 2.77 3.74 7.04
C MET A 115 2.34 4.71 5.94
N VAL A 116 1.59 4.22 4.95
CA VAL A 116 1.02 5.07 3.90
C VAL A 116 -0.02 6.02 4.46
N CYS A 117 -0.92 5.55 5.31
CA CYS A 117 -1.94 6.39 5.93
C CYS A 117 -1.33 7.51 6.78
N GLU A 118 -0.30 7.20 7.58
CA GLU A 118 0.46 8.17 8.35
C GLU A 118 1.07 9.25 7.43
N LYS A 119 1.83 8.83 6.41
CA LYS A 119 2.47 9.73 5.45
C LYS A 119 1.50 10.58 4.64
N THR A 120 0.28 10.11 4.44
CA THR A 120 -0.73 10.75 3.59
C THR A 120 -1.89 11.36 4.39
N GLU A 121 -1.79 11.37 5.70
CA GLU A 121 -2.75 11.97 6.64
C GLU A 121 -4.17 11.37 6.53
N ARG A 122 -4.25 10.03 6.43
CA ARG A 122 -5.47 9.24 6.56
C ARG A 122 -5.57 8.65 7.95
N ILE A 123 -6.80 8.38 8.40
CA ILE A 123 -7.04 7.69 9.67
C ILE A 123 -7.00 6.18 9.40
N TYR A 124 -6.02 5.50 9.97
CA TYR A 124 -5.83 4.08 9.76
C TYR A 124 -6.57 3.24 10.80
N TYR A 125 -7.16 2.15 10.33
CA TYR A 125 -7.68 1.05 11.13
C TYR A 125 -7.11 -0.25 10.59
N GLY A 126 -6.51 -1.07 11.43
CA GLY A 126 -5.91 -2.34 11.03
C GLY A 126 -6.30 -3.49 11.93
N MET A 127 -6.34 -4.67 11.35
CA MET A 127 -6.47 -5.93 12.07
C MET A 127 -5.33 -6.86 11.68
N GLU A 128 -4.79 -7.55 12.67
CA GLU A 128 -3.77 -8.56 12.48
C GLU A 128 -3.98 -9.68 13.48
N LEU A 129 -3.92 -10.91 13.02
CA LEU A 129 -4.15 -12.09 13.84
C LEU A 129 -2.90 -12.47 14.66
N ASP A 130 -1.73 -12.32 14.06
CA ASP A 130 -0.47 -12.69 14.69
C ASP A 130 0.08 -11.54 15.55
N PRO A 131 0.17 -11.71 16.89
CA PRO A 131 0.65 -10.68 17.78
C PRO A 131 2.09 -10.24 17.50
N ILE A 132 2.92 -11.11 16.90
CA ILE A 132 4.29 -10.77 16.53
C ILE A 132 4.31 -9.70 15.43
N TYR A 133 3.42 -9.81 14.46
CA TYR A 133 3.30 -8.79 13.41
C TYR A 133 2.65 -7.51 13.92
N VAL A 134 1.72 -7.59 14.87
CA VAL A 134 1.18 -6.40 15.55
C VAL A 134 2.32 -5.63 16.24
N GLU A 135 3.15 -6.31 17.03
CA GLU A 135 4.28 -5.70 17.75
C GLU A 135 5.29 -5.07 16.78
N ARG A 136 5.67 -5.78 15.72
CA ARG A 136 6.60 -5.28 14.70
C ARG A 136 6.06 -4.05 13.96
N THR A 137 4.78 -4.04 13.65
CA THR A 137 4.12 -2.90 12.99
C THR A 137 4.08 -1.69 13.89
N ILE A 138 3.73 -1.86 15.18
CA ILE A 138 3.73 -0.77 16.16
C ILE A 138 5.14 -0.20 16.32
N LYS A 139 6.14 -1.07 16.51
CA LYS A 139 7.53 -0.65 16.64
C LYS A 139 8.01 0.14 15.43
N ARG A 140 7.73 -0.34 14.22
CA ARG A 140 8.05 0.35 12.98
C ARG A 140 7.42 1.75 12.92
N TRP A 141 6.14 1.87 13.28
CA TRP A 141 5.44 3.14 13.30
C TRP A 141 6.02 4.11 14.34
N GLU A 142 6.32 3.62 15.54
CA GLU A 142 6.97 4.41 16.58
C GLU A 142 8.36 4.91 16.16
N GLU A 143 9.15 4.06 15.53
CA GLU A 143 10.49 4.41 15.04
C GLU A 143 10.43 5.49 13.94
N GLU A 144 9.44 5.42 13.05
CA GLU A 144 9.34 6.35 11.94
C GLU A 144 8.68 7.68 12.33
N THR A 145 7.74 7.67 13.27
CA THR A 145 7.02 8.88 13.69
C THR A 145 7.63 9.56 14.90
N GLY A 146 8.37 8.85 15.72
CA GLY A 146 8.83 9.30 17.03
C GLY A 146 7.73 9.34 18.10
N LEU A 147 6.51 8.91 17.78
CA LEU A 147 5.37 8.83 18.69
C LEU A 147 5.38 7.51 19.47
N LYS A 148 4.49 7.37 20.44
CA LYS A 148 4.27 6.14 21.21
C LYS A 148 2.84 5.66 21.06
N ALA A 149 2.68 4.37 20.80
CA ALA A 149 1.38 3.73 20.77
C ALA A 149 0.88 3.46 22.18
N GLU A 150 -0.41 3.64 22.40
CA GLU A 150 -1.06 3.37 23.67
C GLU A 150 -1.94 2.11 23.57
N LYS A 151 -1.79 1.20 24.55
CA LYS A 151 -2.65 0.04 24.65
C LYS A 151 -3.94 0.44 25.38
N ILE A 152 -5.06 0.34 24.69
CA ILE A 152 -6.39 0.54 25.27
C ILE A 152 -6.90 -0.83 25.73
N ASN A 153 -7.27 -0.94 27.01
CA ASN A 153 -7.85 -2.17 27.58
C ASN A 153 -9.35 -2.26 27.30
#